data_024cd2721473b4c92f9c5fb4e84a443e
#
_entry.id   024cd2721473b4c92f9c5fb4e84a443e
#
_cell.length_a   1.000
_cell.length_b   1.000
_cell.length_c   1.000
_cell.angle_alpha   90.00
_cell.angle_beta   90.00
_cell.angle_gamma   90.00
#
_symmetry.space_group_name_H-M   'P 1'
#
loop_
_entity.id
_entity.type
_entity.pdbx_description
1 polymer ?
#
loop_
_entity_poly.entity_id
_entity_poly.type
_entity_poly.pdbx_seq_one_letter_code
_entity_poly.pdbx_strand_id
1 'polypeptide(L)'
;MERREFIAMLASTPAVTIPTAADDQAAAPAAALKPLSITLLGTGTPSPSLDRQSSGYLIEVGHDVIVWDHGPGAHHRLLQSGHRSVDVTHAFFTHLHYDHCMDYGRLVLQRWDQGADRVADLQVYGPPPIARMTEQLFGVDGIYGPDIRARIEHKSSQDQFEARGGKLQRRRPAPKVTEIRVGAVISGDGWEVTVGHAQHVEPYLECLAFRIDTSEGSICYTGDSGPTEAIVELAKGCDILIHMNHYFSGTEPSPAYRMACGNHRDNAVIAKRAGVKTLVLTHLLGQIDRPSVRELIVHEIQEVFKGKVIWGEDLMRLTPADARVSAIESRQG
;
A
#
# COMPACT_ATOMS: atom_id res chain seq x y z
N MET A 1 -2.49 -31.55 -37.25
CA MET A 1 -3.66 -30.66 -37.40
C MET A 1 -3.18 -29.43 -38.20
N GLU A 2 -3.64 -29.32 -39.43
CA GLU A 2 -3.21 -28.23 -40.29
C GLU A 2 -3.89 -26.90 -39.91
N ARG A 3 -3.21 -25.79 -40.15
CA ARG A 3 -3.66 -24.41 -39.82
C ARG A 3 -5.07 -24.11 -40.38
N ARG A 4 -5.49 -24.79 -41.44
CA ARG A 4 -6.82 -24.66 -42.06
C ARG A 4 -7.92 -25.33 -41.20
N GLU A 5 -7.64 -26.42 -40.51
CA GLU A 5 -8.58 -27.13 -39.67
C GLU A 5 -8.86 -26.36 -38.36
N PHE A 6 -7.84 -25.68 -37.85
CA PHE A 6 -7.99 -24.83 -36.66
C PHE A 6 -8.89 -23.61 -36.91
N ILE A 7 -8.79 -23.01 -38.12
CA ILE A 7 -9.64 -21.84 -38.49
C ILE A 7 -11.08 -22.30 -38.77
N ALA A 8 -11.31 -23.50 -39.28
CA ALA A 8 -12.66 -24.03 -39.49
C ALA A 8 -13.37 -24.36 -38.14
N MET A 9 -12.63 -24.73 -37.13
CA MET A 9 -13.17 -25.01 -35.79
C MET A 9 -13.64 -23.73 -35.03
N LEU A 10 -13.06 -22.57 -35.33
CA LEU A 10 -13.47 -21.29 -34.80
C LEU A 10 -14.71 -20.69 -35.50
N ALA A 11 -15.05 -21.18 -36.70
CA ALA A 11 -16.20 -20.68 -37.49
C ALA A 11 -17.53 -21.39 -37.20
N SER A 12 -17.54 -22.44 -36.33
CA SER A 12 -18.72 -23.23 -36.04
C SER A 12 -19.37 -22.96 -34.67
N THR A 13 -19.07 -21.85 -34.03
CA THR A 13 -19.85 -21.41 -32.86
C THR A 13 -21.20 -20.83 -33.29
N PRO A 14 -22.33 -21.29 -32.73
CA PRO A 14 -23.64 -20.71 -33.03
C PRO A 14 -23.64 -19.24 -32.65
N ALA A 15 -24.20 -18.41 -33.51
CA ALA A 15 -24.39 -16.98 -33.27
C ALA A 15 -25.19 -16.81 -31.97
N VAL A 16 -24.52 -16.34 -30.92
CA VAL A 16 -25.19 -15.84 -29.72
C VAL A 16 -25.82 -14.51 -30.13
N THR A 17 -27.13 -14.50 -30.30
CA THR A 17 -27.93 -13.30 -30.41
C THR A 17 -27.83 -12.57 -29.08
N ILE A 18 -27.05 -11.48 -29.06
CA ILE A 18 -27.03 -10.53 -27.93
C ILE A 18 -28.34 -9.75 -28.03
N PRO A 19 -29.25 -9.85 -27.04
CA PRO A 19 -30.41 -8.96 -27.03
C PRO A 19 -29.94 -7.52 -26.90
N THR A 20 -30.39 -6.66 -27.79
CA THR A 20 -30.26 -5.19 -27.63
C THR A 20 -31.12 -4.82 -26.43
N ALA A 21 -30.51 -4.68 -25.27
CA ALA A 21 -31.12 -4.06 -24.12
C ALA A 21 -31.33 -2.59 -24.43
N ALA A 22 -32.60 -2.17 -24.51
CA ALA A 22 -32.99 -0.79 -24.46
C ALA A 22 -32.43 -0.14 -23.17
N ASP A 23 -32.02 1.11 -23.30
CA ASP A 23 -31.54 1.96 -22.23
C ASP A 23 -32.53 2.04 -21.06
N ASP A 24 -32.31 1.20 -20.06
CA ASP A 24 -32.79 1.42 -18.70
C ASP A 24 -31.51 1.50 -17.82
N GLN A 25 -30.90 2.69 -17.87
CA GLN A 25 -29.85 3.04 -16.90
C GLN A 25 -30.52 3.31 -15.54
N ALA A 26 -31.01 2.26 -14.90
CA ALA A 26 -31.13 2.28 -13.46
C ALA A 26 -29.73 2.58 -12.89
N ALA A 27 -29.59 3.71 -12.22
CA ALA A 27 -28.35 4.07 -11.52
C ALA A 27 -27.92 2.86 -10.68
N ALA A 28 -26.70 2.36 -10.92
CA ALA A 28 -26.14 1.31 -10.09
C ALA A 28 -26.30 1.74 -8.61
N PRO A 29 -26.74 0.86 -7.71
CA PRO A 29 -26.88 1.21 -6.31
C PRO A 29 -25.55 1.79 -5.84
N ALA A 30 -25.61 2.95 -5.15
CA ALA A 30 -24.41 3.57 -4.58
C ALA A 30 -23.65 2.50 -3.81
N ALA A 31 -22.38 2.28 -4.17
CA ALA A 31 -21.56 1.28 -3.49
C ALA A 31 -21.58 1.58 -1.99
N ALA A 32 -21.85 0.56 -1.18
CA ALA A 32 -21.85 0.71 0.27
C ALA A 32 -20.49 1.24 0.73
N LEU A 33 -20.49 2.18 1.68
CA LEU A 33 -19.27 2.73 2.26
C LEU A 33 -18.46 1.58 2.88
N LYS A 34 -17.18 1.51 2.57
CA LYS A 34 -16.27 0.50 3.12
C LYS A 34 -15.83 0.94 4.52
N PRO A 35 -15.88 0.05 5.52
CA PRO A 35 -15.32 0.33 6.82
C PRO A 35 -13.78 0.42 6.73
N LEU A 36 -13.17 1.19 7.65
CA LEU A 36 -11.72 1.29 7.72
C LEU A 36 -11.07 -0.09 7.89
N SER A 37 -10.24 -0.46 6.96
CA SER A 37 -9.42 -1.66 7.02
C SER A 37 -8.07 -1.45 6.36
N ILE A 38 -7.10 -2.27 6.75
CA ILE A 38 -5.79 -2.32 6.12
C ILE A 38 -5.44 -3.76 5.76
N THR A 39 -4.96 -3.96 4.52
CA THR A 39 -4.39 -5.21 4.05
C THR A 39 -2.89 -5.02 3.82
N LEU A 40 -2.08 -5.87 4.44
CA LEU A 40 -0.63 -5.84 4.29
C LEU A 40 -0.28 -6.46 2.92
N LEU A 41 0.07 -5.65 1.93
CA LEU A 41 0.43 -6.15 0.60
C LEU A 41 1.86 -6.70 0.56
N GLY A 42 2.72 -6.17 1.40
CA GLY A 42 4.10 -6.62 1.52
C GLY A 42 4.67 -6.26 2.89
N THR A 43 5.26 -7.26 3.53
CA THR A 43 5.81 -7.19 4.89
C THR A 43 7.30 -7.49 4.95
N GLY A 44 7.91 -7.66 3.77
CA GLY A 44 9.35 -7.90 3.59
C GLY A 44 10.17 -6.61 3.52
N THR A 45 11.44 -6.79 3.26
CA THR A 45 12.52 -5.80 3.30
C THR A 45 13.15 -5.68 1.90
N PRO A 46 14.22 -4.86 1.70
CA PRO A 46 15.01 -4.90 0.48
C PRO A 46 15.62 -6.28 0.17
N SER A 47 15.76 -7.14 1.18
CA SER A 47 16.30 -8.50 0.99
C SER A 47 15.30 -9.36 0.23
N PRO A 48 15.69 -10.00 -0.89
CA PRO A 48 14.79 -10.82 -1.68
C PRO A 48 14.17 -11.95 -0.87
N SER A 49 12.85 -12.14 -1.01
CA SER A 49 12.10 -13.23 -0.42
C SER A 49 11.06 -13.75 -1.41
N LEU A 50 10.78 -15.04 -1.39
CA LEU A 50 9.67 -15.63 -2.14
C LEU A 50 8.35 -15.54 -1.35
N ASP A 51 8.44 -15.45 -0.03
CA ASP A 51 7.28 -15.50 0.86
C ASP A 51 6.72 -14.10 1.16
N ARG A 52 7.57 -13.10 1.22
CA ARG A 52 7.23 -11.71 1.55
C ARG A 52 7.60 -10.77 0.43
N GLN A 53 6.64 -9.97 -0.01
CA GLN A 53 6.90 -8.84 -0.92
C GLN A 53 7.40 -7.63 -0.13
N SER A 54 8.05 -6.69 -0.81
CA SER A 54 8.51 -5.45 -0.21
C SER A 54 7.34 -4.56 0.23
N SER A 55 7.62 -3.55 1.04
CA SER A 55 6.63 -2.73 1.73
C SER A 55 5.49 -2.22 0.85
N GLY A 56 4.27 -2.46 1.28
CA GLY A 56 3.06 -1.96 0.65
C GLY A 56 1.83 -2.31 1.48
N TYR A 57 0.89 -1.37 1.56
CA TYR A 57 -0.31 -1.52 2.39
C TYR A 57 -1.51 -0.95 1.64
N LEU A 58 -2.64 -1.65 1.68
CA LEU A 58 -3.89 -1.25 1.08
C LEU A 58 -4.87 -0.85 2.17
N ILE A 59 -5.35 0.38 2.15
CA ILE A 59 -6.38 0.88 3.05
C ILE A 59 -7.67 1.04 2.26
N GLU A 60 -8.75 0.51 2.79
CA GLU A 60 -10.10 0.75 2.31
C GLU A 60 -10.84 1.59 3.34
N VAL A 61 -11.45 2.69 2.89
CA VAL A 61 -12.24 3.60 3.74
C VAL A 61 -13.25 4.37 2.90
N GLY A 62 -14.52 4.33 3.27
CA GLY A 62 -15.56 5.00 2.51
C GLY A 62 -15.59 4.55 1.06
N HIS A 63 -15.40 5.48 0.14
CA HIS A 63 -15.27 5.21 -1.29
C HIS A 63 -13.81 5.10 -1.75
N ASP A 64 -12.85 5.41 -0.88
CA ASP A 64 -11.45 5.48 -1.23
C ASP A 64 -10.73 4.14 -1.06
N VAL A 65 -9.78 3.92 -1.95
CA VAL A 65 -8.80 2.84 -1.92
C VAL A 65 -7.43 3.50 -1.93
N ILE A 66 -6.76 3.43 -0.81
CA ILE A 66 -5.50 4.14 -0.57
C ILE A 66 -4.37 3.11 -0.50
N VAL A 67 -3.24 3.37 -1.14
CA VAL A 67 -2.03 2.59 -0.89
C VAL A 67 -1.02 3.42 -0.10
N TRP A 68 -0.43 2.84 0.94
CA TRP A 68 0.74 3.35 1.64
C TRP A 68 1.93 2.51 1.25
N ASP A 69 2.93 3.14 0.67
CA ASP A 69 4.06 2.53 -0.02
C ASP A 69 3.62 1.52 -1.11
N HIS A 70 4.48 1.29 -2.08
CA HIS A 70 4.21 0.37 -3.18
C HIS A 70 5.53 -0.18 -3.72
N GLY A 71 6.21 -0.97 -2.90
CA GLY A 71 7.48 -1.61 -3.20
C GLY A 71 7.34 -2.80 -4.13
N PRO A 72 8.47 -3.40 -4.56
CA PRO A 72 8.49 -4.56 -5.45
C PRO A 72 7.57 -5.69 -4.98
N GLY A 73 6.65 -6.10 -5.86
CA GLY A 73 5.69 -7.17 -5.60
C GLY A 73 4.40 -6.74 -4.89
N ALA A 74 4.35 -5.57 -4.24
CA ALA A 74 3.13 -5.05 -3.62
C ALA A 74 1.99 -4.92 -4.64
N HIS A 75 2.30 -4.57 -5.89
CA HIS A 75 1.30 -4.53 -6.95
C HIS A 75 0.71 -5.91 -7.29
N HIS A 76 1.51 -6.97 -7.24
CA HIS A 76 1.00 -8.32 -7.43
C HIS A 76 0.04 -8.73 -6.30
N ARG A 77 0.40 -8.40 -5.06
CA ARG A 77 -0.45 -8.62 -3.89
C ARG A 77 -1.73 -7.77 -3.91
N LEU A 78 -1.68 -6.54 -4.47
CA LEU A 78 -2.87 -5.73 -4.72
C LEU A 78 -3.88 -6.50 -5.60
N LEU A 79 -3.42 -7.12 -6.68
CA LEU A 79 -4.28 -7.93 -7.55
C LEU A 79 -4.80 -9.17 -6.81
N GLN A 80 -3.98 -9.82 -6.00
CA GLN A 80 -4.39 -10.99 -5.20
C GLN A 80 -5.40 -10.62 -4.10
N SER A 81 -5.38 -9.39 -3.59
CA SER A 81 -6.38 -8.90 -2.64
C SER A 81 -7.75 -8.62 -3.29
N GLY A 82 -7.87 -8.80 -4.60
CA GLY A 82 -9.11 -8.57 -5.35
C GLY A 82 -9.25 -7.15 -5.90
N HIS A 83 -8.25 -6.29 -5.71
CA HIS A 83 -8.26 -4.92 -6.22
C HIS A 83 -7.47 -4.81 -7.52
N ARG A 84 -7.87 -3.86 -8.36
CA ARG A 84 -7.18 -3.50 -9.60
C ARG A 84 -6.50 -2.15 -9.46
N SER A 85 -5.52 -1.87 -10.28
CA SER A 85 -4.87 -0.55 -10.32
C SER A 85 -5.86 0.60 -10.47
N VAL A 86 -6.95 0.39 -11.22
CA VAL A 86 -7.98 1.42 -11.47
C VAL A 86 -8.83 1.75 -10.24
N ASP A 87 -8.87 0.86 -9.26
CA ASP A 87 -9.63 1.04 -8.04
C ASP A 87 -8.90 1.95 -7.03
N VAL A 88 -7.56 2.09 -7.15
CA VAL A 88 -6.74 2.92 -6.26
C VAL A 88 -6.98 4.39 -6.53
N THR A 89 -7.38 5.13 -5.49
CA THR A 89 -7.67 6.58 -5.55
C THR A 89 -6.50 7.44 -5.08
N HIS A 90 -5.76 6.97 -4.07
CA HIS A 90 -4.66 7.69 -3.43
C HIS A 90 -3.45 6.79 -3.24
N ALA A 91 -2.26 7.36 -3.38
CA ALA A 91 -0.99 6.70 -3.05
C ALA A 91 -0.16 7.63 -2.16
N PHE A 92 0.30 7.12 -1.03
CA PHE A 92 1.17 7.83 -0.10
C PHE A 92 2.50 7.07 0.02
N PHE A 93 3.60 7.78 -0.01
CA PHE A 93 4.94 7.23 0.15
C PHE A 93 5.60 7.78 1.40
N THR A 94 6.06 6.86 2.28
CA THR A 94 6.77 7.24 3.52
C THR A 94 8.13 7.82 3.21
N HIS A 95 8.85 7.19 2.32
CA HIS A 95 10.15 7.64 1.81
C HIS A 95 10.44 6.98 0.45
N LEU A 96 11.56 7.35 -0.18
CA LEU A 96 11.84 6.95 -1.55
C LEU A 96 12.94 5.88 -1.68
N HIS A 97 13.08 4.99 -0.71
CA HIS A 97 13.79 3.74 -0.93
C HIS A 97 13.06 2.88 -1.96
N TYR A 98 13.81 2.14 -2.79
CA TYR A 98 13.23 1.38 -3.89
C TYR A 98 12.25 0.30 -3.42
N ASP A 99 12.47 -0.29 -2.25
CA ASP A 99 11.60 -1.30 -1.67
C ASP A 99 10.29 -0.74 -1.09
N HIS A 100 10.11 0.58 -1.13
CA HIS A 100 8.87 1.28 -0.80
C HIS A 100 8.16 1.90 -2.01
N CYS A 101 8.85 2.10 -3.15
CA CYS A 101 8.26 2.88 -4.25
C CYS A 101 8.48 2.28 -5.66
N MET A 102 9.15 1.14 -5.84
CA MET A 102 9.51 0.69 -7.19
C MET A 102 8.31 0.27 -8.05
N ASP A 103 7.23 -0.28 -7.45
CA ASP A 103 6.00 -0.61 -8.20
C ASP A 103 5.10 0.61 -8.48
N TYR A 104 5.48 1.83 -8.04
CA TYR A 104 4.76 3.07 -8.34
C TYR A 104 4.59 3.29 -9.84
N GLY A 105 5.64 3.08 -10.62
CA GLY A 105 5.57 3.18 -12.07
C GLY A 105 4.55 2.23 -12.67
N ARG A 106 4.49 1.01 -12.17
CA ARG A 106 3.53 -0.01 -12.59
C ARG A 106 2.09 0.38 -12.23
N LEU A 107 1.86 0.87 -11.02
CA LEU A 107 0.56 1.33 -10.57
C LEU A 107 0.00 2.41 -11.50
N VAL A 108 0.78 3.47 -11.75
CA VAL A 108 0.35 4.59 -12.59
C VAL A 108 0.07 4.16 -14.03
N LEU A 109 0.99 3.40 -14.63
CA LEU A 109 0.86 2.98 -16.03
C LEU A 109 -0.30 2.00 -16.24
N GLN A 110 -0.49 1.02 -15.36
CA GLN A 110 -1.62 0.09 -15.46
C GLN A 110 -2.95 0.81 -15.20
N ARG A 111 -2.99 1.70 -14.22
CA ARG A 111 -4.18 2.49 -13.93
C ARG A 111 -4.58 3.35 -15.12
N TRP A 112 -3.63 4.04 -15.73
CA TRP A 112 -3.82 4.84 -16.93
C TRP A 112 -4.27 3.99 -18.13
N ASP A 113 -3.59 2.86 -18.38
CA ASP A 113 -3.90 2.01 -19.53
C ASP A 113 -5.27 1.31 -19.40
N GLN A 114 -5.59 0.78 -18.21
CA GLN A 114 -6.83 0.05 -17.99
C GLN A 114 -8.03 0.96 -17.68
N GLY A 115 -7.77 2.16 -17.16
CA GLY A 115 -8.80 3.15 -16.85
C GLY A 115 -9.45 3.80 -18.08
N ALA A 116 -8.74 3.80 -19.21
CA ALA A 116 -9.21 4.33 -20.49
C ALA A 116 -9.83 5.74 -20.38
N ASP A 117 -9.18 6.63 -19.63
CA ASP A 117 -9.62 8.01 -19.29
C ASP A 117 -10.99 8.11 -18.58
N ARG A 118 -11.50 6.99 -18.03
CA ARG A 118 -12.79 6.93 -17.34
C ARG A 118 -12.68 6.95 -15.81
N VAL A 119 -11.47 6.95 -15.28
CA VAL A 119 -11.18 7.04 -13.83
C VAL A 119 -10.51 8.37 -13.52
N ALA A 120 -10.80 8.94 -12.35
CA ALA A 120 -10.19 10.19 -11.90
C ALA A 120 -8.66 10.05 -11.80
N ASP A 121 -7.91 11.16 -11.88
CA ASP A 121 -6.46 11.13 -11.74
C ASP A 121 -6.04 10.64 -10.35
N LEU A 122 -5.01 9.79 -10.27
CA LEU A 122 -4.46 9.30 -9.02
C LEU A 122 -3.91 10.47 -8.19
N GLN A 123 -4.32 10.55 -6.93
CA GLN A 123 -3.72 11.48 -5.98
C GLN A 123 -2.46 10.83 -5.39
N VAL A 124 -1.33 11.52 -5.43
CA VAL A 124 -0.05 10.99 -4.98
C VAL A 124 0.55 11.94 -3.95
N TYR A 125 0.93 11.41 -2.80
CA TYR A 125 1.53 12.15 -1.69
C TYR A 125 2.83 11.46 -1.28
N GLY A 126 3.86 12.23 -1.05
CA GLY A 126 5.15 11.69 -0.58
C GLY A 126 6.14 12.80 -0.29
N PRO A 127 7.29 12.47 0.30
CA PRO A 127 8.33 13.45 0.54
C PRO A 127 9.00 13.90 -0.76
N PRO A 128 9.62 15.07 -0.80
CA PRO A 128 10.52 15.43 -1.89
C PRO A 128 11.62 14.37 -2.09
N PRO A 129 12.01 14.07 -3.33
CA PRO A 129 11.58 14.66 -4.60
C PRO A 129 10.57 13.81 -5.39
N ILE A 130 9.45 13.38 -4.76
CA ILE A 130 8.44 12.54 -5.44
C ILE A 130 7.86 13.18 -6.70
N ALA A 131 7.70 14.52 -6.71
CA ALA A 131 7.22 15.23 -7.88
C ALA A 131 8.21 15.11 -9.06
N ARG A 132 9.50 15.30 -8.79
CA ARG A 132 10.55 15.10 -9.80
C ARG A 132 10.63 13.65 -10.26
N MET A 133 10.53 12.70 -9.36
CA MET A 133 10.50 11.26 -9.70
C MET A 133 9.34 10.97 -10.65
N THR A 134 8.15 11.48 -10.37
CA THR A 134 6.96 11.31 -11.22
C THR A 134 7.18 11.90 -12.62
N GLU A 135 7.72 13.11 -12.72
CA GLU A 135 8.01 13.74 -14.01
C GLU A 135 9.07 12.95 -14.80
N GLN A 136 10.11 12.46 -14.13
CA GLN A 136 11.14 11.64 -14.76
C GLN A 136 10.61 10.27 -15.23
N LEU A 137 9.58 9.74 -14.59
CA LEU A 137 8.95 8.49 -15.04
C LEU A 137 7.98 8.73 -16.20
N PHE A 138 7.08 9.72 -16.11
CA PHE A 138 5.91 9.82 -16.98
C PHE A 138 5.85 11.08 -17.83
N GLY A 139 6.74 12.04 -17.62
CA GLY A 139 6.85 13.26 -18.41
C GLY A 139 7.13 12.98 -19.90
N VAL A 140 7.07 14.01 -20.71
CA VAL A 140 7.28 13.86 -22.16
C VAL A 140 8.64 13.24 -22.47
N ASP A 141 9.68 13.69 -21.77
CA ASP A 141 11.05 13.21 -21.86
C ASP A 141 11.39 12.19 -20.77
N GLY A 142 10.38 11.68 -20.06
CA GLY A 142 10.54 10.69 -18.99
C GLY A 142 10.90 9.29 -19.54
N ILE A 143 11.34 8.44 -18.63
CA ILE A 143 11.81 7.08 -18.97
C ILE A 143 10.74 6.28 -19.71
N TYR A 144 9.46 6.41 -19.32
CA TYR A 144 8.34 5.77 -20.03
C TYR A 144 7.76 6.61 -21.17
N GLY A 145 8.34 7.75 -21.51
CA GLY A 145 7.91 8.62 -22.60
C GLY A 145 7.72 7.90 -23.94
N PRO A 146 8.66 7.04 -24.40
CA PRO A 146 8.49 6.28 -25.64
C PRO A 146 7.33 5.27 -25.60
N ASP A 147 7.14 4.52 -24.50
CA ASP A 147 6.01 3.59 -24.33
C ASP A 147 4.67 4.34 -24.30
N ILE A 148 4.59 5.42 -23.55
CA ILE A 148 3.39 6.25 -23.44
C ILE A 148 3.02 6.82 -24.81
N ARG A 149 3.99 7.34 -25.57
CA ARG A 149 3.77 7.84 -26.92
C ARG A 149 3.28 6.74 -27.87
N ALA A 150 3.90 5.57 -27.83
CA ALA A 150 3.47 4.43 -28.65
C ALA A 150 2.02 4.02 -28.34
N ARG A 151 1.61 4.04 -27.07
CA ARG A 151 0.22 3.72 -26.65
C ARG A 151 -0.78 4.81 -27.04
N ILE A 152 -0.35 6.05 -27.23
CA ILE A 152 -1.20 7.17 -27.67
C ILE A 152 -1.33 7.20 -29.19
N GLU A 153 -0.21 7.00 -29.93
CA GLU A 153 -0.14 7.29 -31.36
C GLU A 153 -0.33 6.05 -32.24
N HIS A 154 0.08 4.87 -31.78
CA HIS A 154 0.02 3.66 -32.61
C HIS A 154 -1.42 3.15 -32.77
N LYS A 155 -1.84 2.90 -34.01
CA LYS A 155 -3.23 2.54 -34.37
C LYS A 155 -3.78 1.36 -33.57
N SER A 156 -3.00 0.27 -33.40
CA SER A 156 -3.48 -0.88 -32.62
C SER A 156 -3.71 -0.56 -31.13
N SER A 157 -2.95 0.37 -30.57
CA SER A 157 -3.13 0.83 -29.18
C SER A 157 -4.35 1.73 -29.05
N GLN A 158 -4.62 2.54 -30.07
CA GLN A 158 -5.85 3.35 -30.17
C GLN A 158 -7.08 2.46 -30.24
N ASP A 159 -7.06 1.41 -31.08
CA ASP A 159 -8.15 0.46 -31.19
C ASP A 159 -8.47 -0.25 -29.86
N GLN A 160 -7.43 -0.65 -29.12
CA GLN A 160 -7.59 -1.23 -27.78
C GLN A 160 -8.15 -0.22 -26.76
N PHE A 161 -7.70 1.03 -26.84
CA PHE A 161 -8.19 2.10 -25.96
C PHE A 161 -9.68 2.37 -26.18
N GLU A 162 -10.11 2.47 -27.46
CA GLU A 162 -11.52 2.63 -27.83
C GLU A 162 -12.35 1.40 -27.43
N ALA A 163 -11.82 0.19 -27.65
CA ALA A 163 -12.50 -1.04 -27.22
C ALA A 163 -12.72 -1.13 -25.70
N ARG A 164 -11.89 -0.46 -24.89
CA ARG A 164 -12.07 -0.31 -23.45
C ARG A 164 -13.01 0.83 -23.05
N GLY A 165 -13.59 1.55 -24.02
CA GLY A 165 -14.52 2.66 -23.85
C GLY A 165 -13.84 4.03 -23.74
N GLY A 166 -12.55 4.13 -24.06
CA GLY A 166 -11.86 5.40 -24.16
C GLY A 166 -12.27 6.18 -25.39
N LYS A 167 -12.10 7.50 -25.36
CA LYS A 167 -12.37 8.39 -26.50
C LYS A 167 -11.05 9.02 -26.96
N LEU A 168 -10.72 8.93 -28.25
CA LEU A 168 -9.58 9.66 -28.81
C LEU A 168 -9.87 11.19 -28.70
N GLN A 169 -8.90 12.03 -28.35
CA GLN A 169 -7.48 11.79 -28.19
C GLN A 169 -7.15 11.35 -26.75
N ARG A 170 -6.39 10.26 -26.62
CA ARG A 170 -5.97 9.71 -25.34
C ARG A 170 -5.00 10.66 -24.63
N ARG A 171 -5.28 10.99 -23.36
CA ARG A 171 -4.36 11.79 -22.51
C ARG A 171 -3.15 10.96 -22.08
N ARG A 172 -2.05 11.64 -21.74
CA ARG A 172 -0.93 11.03 -21.00
C ARG A 172 -1.34 10.70 -19.56
N PRO A 173 -0.63 9.77 -18.87
CA PRO A 173 -0.83 9.61 -17.44
C PRO A 173 -0.50 10.93 -16.71
N ALA A 174 -1.39 11.37 -15.83
CA ALA A 174 -1.27 12.65 -15.12
C ALA A 174 -1.65 12.48 -13.64
N PRO A 175 -0.86 11.70 -12.86
CA PRO A 175 -1.07 11.65 -11.41
C PRO A 175 -0.89 13.04 -10.81
N LYS A 176 -1.76 13.39 -9.85
CA LYS A 176 -1.69 14.67 -9.14
C LYS A 176 -0.78 14.50 -7.93
N VAL A 177 0.43 15.01 -8.04
CA VAL A 177 1.45 14.85 -7.02
C VAL A 177 1.50 16.05 -6.09
N THR A 178 1.47 15.78 -4.80
CA THR A 178 1.69 16.76 -3.73
C THR A 178 2.85 16.30 -2.86
N GLU A 179 3.91 17.07 -2.82
CA GLU A 179 5.00 16.85 -1.87
C GLU A 179 4.55 17.24 -0.47
N ILE A 180 4.65 16.30 0.45
CA ILE A 180 4.22 16.46 1.85
C ILE A 180 5.42 16.35 2.79
N ARG A 181 5.29 16.95 3.97
CA ARG A 181 6.29 16.97 5.03
C ARG A 181 5.64 16.71 6.38
N VAL A 182 6.46 16.48 7.39
CA VAL A 182 6.02 16.36 8.79
C VAL A 182 5.09 17.51 9.17
N GLY A 183 3.97 17.18 9.81
CA GLY A 183 2.92 18.12 10.20
C GLY A 183 1.86 18.38 9.14
N ALA A 184 2.00 17.84 7.93
CA ALA A 184 0.93 17.91 6.94
C ALA A 184 -0.28 17.06 7.38
N VAL A 185 -1.47 17.52 7.01
CA VAL A 185 -2.73 16.84 7.22
C VAL A 185 -3.47 16.77 5.88
N ILE A 186 -3.85 15.57 5.48
CA ILE A 186 -4.55 15.30 4.23
C ILE A 186 -5.90 14.68 4.57
N SER A 187 -6.99 15.31 4.15
CA SER A 187 -8.35 14.86 4.45
C SER A 187 -9.04 14.36 3.19
N GLY A 188 -9.83 13.31 3.33
CA GLY A 188 -10.76 12.78 2.35
C GLY A 188 -12.16 12.65 2.91
N ASP A 189 -13.01 11.87 2.23
CA ASP A 189 -14.38 11.65 2.67
C ASP A 189 -14.44 10.68 3.85
N GLY A 190 -14.55 11.25 5.06
CA GLY A 190 -14.65 10.49 6.31
C GLY A 190 -13.31 9.98 6.86
N TRP A 191 -12.18 10.43 6.32
CA TRP A 191 -10.86 10.09 6.84
C TRP A 191 -9.90 11.28 6.83
N GLU A 192 -8.91 11.23 7.70
CA GLU A 192 -7.82 12.19 7.78
C GLU A 192 -6.49 11.45 7.98
N VAL A 193 -5.47 11.80 7.21
CA VAL A 193 -4.09 11.32 7.38
C VAL A 193 -3.23 12.41 7.94
N THR A 194 -2.70 12.20 9.14
CA THR A 194 -1.65 13.04 9.77
C THR A 194 -0.28 12.49 9.43
N VAL A 195 0.64 13.38 9.02
CA VAL A 195 2.01 13.05 8.64
C VAL A 195 2.96 13.32 9.79
N GLY A 196 3.61 12.29 10.30
CA GLY A 196 4.63 12.34 11.35
C GLY A 196 6.05 12.13 10.81
N HIS A 197 7.03 12.26 11.70
CA HIS A 197 8.44 12.01 11.42
C HIS A 197 8.79 10.54 11.69
N ALA A 198 9.47 9.91 10.74
CA ALA A 198 10.16 8.64 10.92
C ALA A 198 11.67 8.88 10.95
N GLN A 199 12.39 8.20 11.83
CA GLN A 199 13.84 8.34 11.96
C GLN A 199 14.54 7.18 11.27
N HIS A 200 15.13 7.41 10.10
CA HIS A 200 15.74 6.36 9.31
C HIS A 200 17.09 6.76 8.70
N VAL A 201 17.09 7.42 7.54
CA VAL A 201 18.32 7.70 6.78
C VAL A 201 18.54 9.18 6.44
N GLU A 202 18.02 10.06 7.27
CA GLU A 202 18.29 11.49 7.10
C GLU A 202 19.80 11.77 7.22
N PRO A 203 20.32 12.77 6.51
CA PRO A 203 19.60 13.77 5.70
C PRO A 203 19.41 13.35 4.22
N TYR A 204 19.69 12.12 3.86
CA TYR A 204 19.67 11.67 2.45
C TYR A 204 18.27 11.51 1.89
N LEU A 205 17.34 11.01 2.69
CA LEU A 205 15.91 10.93 2.38
C LEU A 205 15.11 11.54 3.52
N GLU A 206 14.05 12.26 3.19
CA GLU A 206 13.04 12.64 4.16
C GLU A 206 12.15 11.42 4.41
N CYS A 207 11.98 11.03 5.68
CA CYS A 207 11.28 9.83 6.10
C CYS A 207 10.05 10.21 6.92
N LEU A 208 8.89 9.72 6.49
CA LEU A 208 7.58 10.06 7.02
C LEU A 208 6.90 8.83 7.63
N ALA A 209 6.05 9.08 8.61
CA ALA A 209 5.11 8.14 9.17
C ALA A 209 3.69 8.66 8.94
N PHE A 210 2.70 7.76 8.86
CA PHE A 210 1.32 8.13 8.60
C PHE A 210 0.40 7.61 9.69
N ARG A 211 -0.59 8.42 10.05
CA ARG A 211 -1.72 8.01 10.88
C ARG A 211 -3.00 8.37 10.16
N ILE A 212 -3.88 7.39 9.95
CA ILE A 212 -5.24 7.63 9.48
C ILE A 212 -6.22 7.53 10.64
N ASP A 213 -7.06 8.53 10.76
CA ASP A 213 -8.15 8.60 11.71
C ASP A 213 -9.49 8.67 10.98
N THR A 214 -10.48 7.93 11.50
CA THR A 214 -11.87 7.89 11.02
C THR A 214 -12.81 7.80 12.22
N SER A 215 -14.11 7.91 11.99
CA SER A 215 -15.11 7.64 13.04
C SER A 215 -15.11 6.20 13.57
N GLU A 216 -14.53 5.26 12.82
CA GLU A 216 -14.49 3.83 13.19
C GLU A 216 -13.22 3.44 13.95
N GLY A 217 -12.18 4.23 13.89
CA GLY A 217 -10.92 4.00 14.55
C GLY A 217 -9.71 4.56 13.82
N SER A 218 -8.53 4.14 14.24
CA SER A 218 -7.27 4.71 13.76
C SER A 218 -6.18 3.65 13.52
N ILE A 219 -5.37 3.89 12.49
CA ILE A 219 -4.23 3.06 12.13
C ILE A 219 -3.01 3.96 11.93
N CYS A 220 -1.89 3.60 12.55
CA CYS A 220 -0.61 4.28 12.38
C CYS A 220 0.40 3.33 11.72
N TYR A 221 1.11 3.83 10.71
CA TYR A 221 2.22 3.13 10.05
C TYR A 221 3.47 3.99 10.10
N THR A 222 4.54 3.42 10.59
CA THR A 222 5.78 4.16 10.87
C THR A 222 6.67 4.39 9.65
N GLY A 223 6.37 3.70 8.52
CA GLY A 223 7.40 3.50 7.51
C GLY A 223 8.61 2.80 8.13
N ASP A 224 9.78 3.04 7.58
CA ASP A 224 11.02 2.61 8.18
C ASP A 224 11.45 3.62 9.23
N SER A 225 11.54 3.16 10.48
CA SER A 225 11.91 4.00 11.61
C SER A 225 12.60 3.21 12.70
N GLY A 226 13.65 3.77 13.24
CA GLY A 226 14.15 3.44 14.56
C GLY A 226 13.25 4.02 15.66
N PRO A 227 13.63 3.84 16.94
CA PRO A 227 12.88 4.35 18.07
C PRO A 227 12.97 5.89 18.13
N THR A 228 11.80 6.55 18.14
CA THR A 228 11.71 8.01 18.26
C THR A 228 10.46 8.45 19.00
N GLU A 229 10.57 9.57 19.71
CA GLU A 229 9.44 10.20 20.41
C GLU A 229 8.33 10.62 19.44
N ALA A 230 8.70 11.04 18.24
CA ALA A 230 7.73 11.42 17.23
C ALA A 230 6.74 10.30 16.88
N ILE A 231 7.22 9.03 16.84
CA ILE A 231 6.32 7.88 16.63
C ILE A 231 5.42 7.64 17.84
N VAL A 232 5.93 7.80 19.06
CA VAL A 232 5.10 7.66 20.27
C VAL A 232 3.94 8.65 20.24
N GLU A 233 4.22 9.91 19.93
CA GLU A 233 3.17 10.96 19.87
C GLU A 233 2.20 10.73 18.70
N LEU A 234 2.70 10.38 17.50
CA LEU A 234 1.85 10.11 16.34
C LEU A 234 0.90 8.92 16.60
N ALA A 235 1.41 7.86 17.20
CA ALA A 235 0.65 6.63 17.46
C ALA A 235 -0.23 6.70 18.71
N LYS A 236 -0.22 7.81 19.44
CA LYS A 236 -0.91 7.93 20.73
C LYS A 236 -2.38 7.53 20.68
N GLY A 237 -2.71 6.47 21.43
CA GLY A 237 -4.07 5.93 21.54
C GLY A 237 -4.63 5.29 20.27
N CYS A 238 -3.84 5.06 19.21
CA CYS A 238 -4.36 4.44 18.01
C CYS A 238 -4.76 2.97 18.24
N ASP A 239 -5.68 2.48 17.40
CA ASP A 239 -6.15 1.09 17.50
C ASP A 239 -5.06 0.11 17.01
N ILE A 240 -4.40 0.44 15.90
CA ILE A 240 -3.37 -0.41 15.28
C ILE A 240 -2.12 0.43 15.02
N LEU A 241 -0.98 -0.01 15.55
CA LEU A 241 0.34 0.48 15.18
C LEU A 241 1.05 -0.58 14.34
N ILE A 242 1.40 -0.24 13.11
CA ILE A 242 2.22 -1.06 12.22
C ILE A 242 3.64 -0.49 12.26
N HIS A 243 4.59 -1.26 12.78
CA HIS A 243 5.96 -0.81 12.98
C HIS A 243 6.97 -1.79 12.37
N MET A 244 8.01 -1.26 11.72
CA MET A 244 9.10 -2.10 11.24
C MET A 244 9.75 -2.87 12.41
N ASN A 245 10.05 -4.15 12.18
CA ASN A 245 10.82 -5.00 13.10
C ASN A 245 11.92 -5.70 12.32
N HIS A 246 13.00 -4.99 12.10
CA HIS A 246 13.98 -5.36 11.09
C HIS A 246 14.98 -6.40 11.58
N TYR A 247 15.32 -6.38 12.88
CA TYR A 247 16.35 -7.25 13.46
C TYR A 247 16.00 -7.69 14.89
N PHE A 248 16.69 -8.70 15.37
CA PHE A 248 16.59 -9.13 16.77
C PHE A 248 17.38 -8.16 17.67
N SER A 249 16.76 -7.61 18.70
CA SER A 249 17.40 -6.66 19.63
C SER A 249 18.67 -7.21 20.24
N GLY A 250 19.76 -6.44 20.20
CA GLY A 250 21.08 -6.86 20.66
C GLY A 250 21.95 -7.47 19.55
N THR A 251 21.45 -7.56 18.31
CA THR A 251 22.24 -8.01 17.14
C THR A 251 22.52 -6.89 16.15
N GLU A 252 22.18 -5.65 16.50
CA GLU A 252 22.44 -4.48 15.66
C GLU A 252 23.94 -4.28 15.42
N PRO A 253 24.37 -4.05 14.16
CA PRO A 253 25.79 -3.88 13.84
C PRO A 253 26.39 -2.59 14.38
N SER A 254 25.58 -1.60 14.72
CA SER A 254 26.02 -0.32 15.28
C SER A 254 24.90 0.44 15.99
N PRO A 255 25.21 1.42 16.87
CA PRO A 255 24.23 2.34 17.42
C PRO A 255 23.46 3.14 16.36
N ALA A 256 24.11 3.54 15.25
CA ALA A 256 23.47 4.24 14.14
C ALA A 256 22.40 3.36 13.47
N TYR A 257 22.67 2.07 13.29
CA TYR A 257 21.71 1.12 12.75
C TYR A 257 20.47 0.99 13.66
N ARG A 258 20.67 0.91 14.98
CA ARG A 258 19.59 0.89 15.95
C ARG A 258 18.71 2.14 15.88
N MET A 259 19.34 3.30 15.67
CA MET A 259 18.58 4.55 15.54
C MET A 259 17.79 4.66 14.23
N ALA A 260 18.19 3.92 13.21
CA ALA A 260 17.56 3.94 11.88
C ALA A 260 16.54 2.82 11.65
N CYS A 261 16.57 1.73 12.44
CA CYS A 261 15.75 0.55 12.22
C CYS A 261 15.08 0.08 13.52
N GLY A 262 13.81 -0.33 13.40
CA GLY A 262 13.04 -0.87 14.52
C GLY A 262 13.46 -2.27 14.92
N ASN A 263 13.39 -2.55 16.21
CA ASN A 263 13.56 -3.87 16.81
C ASN A 263 12.46 -4.13 17.84
N HIS A 264 12.25 -5.37 18.20
CA HIS A 264 11.12 -5.79 19.01
C HIS A 264 11.06 -5.16 20.42
N ARG A 265 12.22 -4.93 21.07
CA ARG A 265 12.23 -4.33 22.44
C ARG A 265 11.89 -2.85 22.39
N ASP A 266 12.45 -2.11 21.45
CA ASP A 266 12.13 -0.70 21.27
C ASP A 266 10.66 -0.55 20.82
N ASN A 267 10.18 -1.41 19.94
CA ASN A 267 8.78 -1.43 19.49
C ASN A 267 7.80 -1.70 20.64
N ALA A 268 8.15 -2.60 21.57
CA ALA A 268 7.34 -2.87 22.76
C ALA A 268 7.21 -1.64 23.67
N VAL A 269 8.31 -0.89 23.84
CA VAL A 269 8.33 0.35 24.62
C VAL A 269 7.49 1.43 23.95
N ILE A 270 7.65 1.61 22.63
CA ILE A 270 6.87 2.57 21.85
C ILE A 270 5.38 2.24 21.95
N ALA A 271 4.98 1.00 21.68
CA ALA A 271 3.59 0.57 21.73
C ALA A 271 2.94 0.79 23.13
N LYS A 272 3.69 0.46 24.19
CA LYS A 272 3.25 0.72 25.56
C LYS A 272 3.09 2.20 25.87
N ARG A 273 4.08 3.01 25.50
CA ARG A 273 4.07 4.46 25.78
C ARG A 273 3.00 5.19 24.99
N ALA A 274 2.81 4.81 23.72
CA ALA A 274 1.74 5.35 22.88
C ALA A 274 0.36 4.86 23.31
N GLY A 275 0.26 3.79 24.10
CA GLY A 275 -1.03 3.25 24.56
C GLY A 275 -1.87 2.67 23.42
N VAL A 276 -1.21 2.08 22.41
CA VAL A 276 -1.90 1.45 21.29
C VAL A 276 -2.60 0.14 21.73
N LYS A 277 -3.60 -0.31 21.00
CA LYS A 277 -4.29 -1.57 21.32
C LYS A 277 -3.60 -2.78 20.69
N THR A 278 -3.16 -2.63 19.45
CA THR A 278 -2.47 -3.69 18.69
C THR A 278 -1.18 -3.17 18.10
N LEU A 279 -0.11 -3.94 18.25
CA LEU A 279 1.18 -3.76 17.57
C LEU A 279 1.30 -4.82 16.48
N VAL A 280 1.47 -4.39 15.23
CA VAL A 280 1.72 -5.25 14.07
C VAL A 280 3.19 -5.08 13.67
N LEU A 281 3.92 -6.18 13.61
CA LEU A 281 5.32 -6.19 13.18
C LEU A 281 5.39 -6.39 11.68
N THR A 282 6.14 -5.55 11.00
CA THR A 282 6.35 -5.59 9.54
C THR A 282 7.81 -5.36 9.19
N HIS A 283 8.15 -5.34 7.90
CA HIS A 283 9.51 -5.13 7.40
C HIS A 283 10.50 -6.15 8.00
N LEU A 284 10.15 -7.44 7.85
CA LEU A 284 10.76 -8.56 8.55
C LEU A 284 11.89 -9.19 7.72
N LEU A 285 13.09 -9.22 8.28
CA LEU A 285 14.21 -9.98 7.70
C LEU A 285 14.01 -11.48 7.88
N GLY A 286 14.43 -12.27 6.88
CA GLY A 286 14.34 -13.74 6.93
C GLY A 286 15.09 -14.39 8.10
N GLN A 287 16.11 -13.71 8.68
CA GLN A 287 16.82 -14.21 9.86
C GLN A 287 15.96 -14.28 11.11
N ILE A 288 15.03 -13.31 11.27
CA ILE A 288 14.10 -13.27 12.41
C ILE A 288 12.78 -13.96 12.10
N ASP A 289 12.51 -14.26 10.84
CA ASP A 289 11.26 -14.85 10.37
C ASP A 289 11.28 -16.40 10.44
N ARG A 290 11.75 -16.92 11.55
CA ARG A 290 11.80 -18.35 11.85
C ARG A 290 10.92 -18.64 13.07
N PRO A 291 10.19 -19.78 13.09
CA PRO A 291 9.22 -20.05 14.15
C PRO A 291 9.73 -19.77 15.56
N SER A 292 10.84 -20.40 15.97
CA SER A 292 11.40 -20.21 17.32
C SER A 292 11.85 -18.78 17.63
N VAL A 293 12.27 -18.01 16.62
CA VAL A 293 12.69 -16.61 16.79
C VAL A 293 11.46 -15.71 16.89
N ARG A 294 10.44 -15.97 16.06
CA ARG A 294 9.15 -15.25 16.13
C ARG A 294 8.52 -15.37 17.51
N GLU A 295 8.46 -16.59 18.04
CA GLU A 295 7.89 -16.88 19.36
C GLU A 295 8.64 -16.14 20.46
N LEU A 296 9.97 -16.15 20.43
CA LEU A 296 10.80 -15.41 21.38
C LEU A 296 10.57 -13.90 21.29
N ILE A 297 10.55 -13.32 20.08
CA ILE A 297 10.27 -11.90 19.85
C ILE A 297 8.92 -11.51 20.42
N VAL A 298 7.87 -12.26 20.10
CA VAL A 298 6.52 -12.00 20.59
C VAL A 298 6.47 -12.10 22.13
N HIS A 299 7.11 -13.11 22.68
CA HIS A 299 7.19 -13.28 24.14
C HIS A 299 7.86 -12.07 24.82
N GLU A 300 9.03 -11.65 24.35
CA GLU A 300 9.75 -10.50 24.90
C GLU A 300 8.97 -9.18 24.75
N ILE A 301 8.24 -9.00 23.64
CA ILE A 301 7.32 -7.85 23.50
C ILE A 301 6.24 -7.89 24.57
N GLN A 302 5.62 -9.04 24.81
CA GLN A 302 4.53 -9.22 25.76
C GLN A 302 4.95 -9.04 27.23
N GLU A 303 6.23 -9.14 27.54
CA GLU A 303 6.75 -8.78 28.88
C GLU A 303 6.52 -7.28 29.17
N VAL A 304 6.63 -6.42 28.15
CA VAL A 304 6.57 -4.96 28.26
C VAL A 304 5.20 -4.39 27.84
N PHE A 305 4.70 -4.81 26.67
CA PHE A 305 3.45 -4.37 26.07
C PHE A 305 2.36 -5.42 26.29
N LYS A 306 1.23 -5.02 26.87
CA LYS A 306 0.12 -5.93 27.25
C LYS A 306 -1.02 -5.94 26.24
N GLY A 307 -0.91 -5.19 25.14
CA GLY A 307 -1.85 -5.24 24.03
C GLY A 307 -1.61 -6.45 23.12
N LYS A 308 -2.37 -6.52 22.06
CA LYS A 308 -2.25 -7.59 21.04
C LYS A 308 -0.99 -7.38 20.21
N VAL A 309 -0.23 -8.45 19.98
CA VAL A 309 0.94 -8.45 19.09
C VAL A 309 0.63 -9.35 17.90
N ILE A 310 0.83 -8.84 16.70
CA ILE A 310 0.62 -9.55 15.44
C ILE A 310 1.93 -9.59 14.66
N TRP A 311 2.34 -10.78 14.27
CA TRP A 311 3.38 -10.96 13.27
C TRP A 311 2.75 -10.76 11.90
N GLY A 312 3.08 -9.65 11.20
CA GLY A 312 2.48 -9.32 9.93
C GLY A 312 2.83 -10.32 8.84
N GLU A 313 1.87 -10.67 8.03
CA GLU A 313 2.03 -11.53 6.85
C GLU A 313 1.37 -10.89 5.63
N ASP A 314 1.91 -11.16 4.46
CA ASP A 314 1.34 -10.67 3.21
C ASP A 314 -0.11 -11.12 3.07
N LEU A 315 -0.96 -10.24 2.56
CA LEU A 315 -2.41 -10.39 2.40
C LEU A 315 -3.22 -10.48 3.71
N MET A 316 -2.59 -10.29 4.87
CA MET A 316 -3.31 -10.19 6.13
C MET A 316 -4.16 -8.90 6.13
N ARG A 317 -5.46 -9.05 6.39
CA ARG A 317 -6.40 -7.92 6.51
C ARG A 317 -6.75 -7.69 7.97
N LEU A 318 -6.72 -6.43 8.40
CA LEU A 318 -6.97 -5.98 9.76
C LEU A 318 -7.94 -4.79 9.77
N THR A 319 -8.76 -4.71 10.84
CA THR A 319 -9.65 -3.59 11.09
C THR A 319 -9.45 -3.05 12.51
N PRO A 320 -9.80 -1.80 12.81
CA PRO A 320 -9.81 -1.30 14.19
C PRO A 320 -10.70 -2.12 15.13
N ALA A 321 -11.74 -2.79 14.61
CA ALA A 321 -12.59 -3.67 15.40
C ALA A 321 -11.83 -4.91 15.89
N ASP A 322 -10.93 -5.48 15.05
CA ASP A 322 -10.10 -6.63 15.44
C ASP A 322 -9.13 -6.31 16.57
N ALA A 323 -8.75 -5.03 16.71
CA ALA A 323 -7.90 -4.55 17.80
C ALA A 323 -8.64 -4.52 19.15
N ARG A 324 -9.98 -4.44 19.14
CA ARG A 324 -10.82 -4.27 20.34
C ARG A 324 -11.27 -5.58 20.96
N VAL A 325 -11.20 -6.71 20.26
CA VAL A 325 -11.80 -8.01 20.65
C VAL A 325 -10.93 -8.84 21.63
N SER A 326 -9.72 -8.46 21.97
CA SER A 326 -8.76 -9.36 22.61
C SER A 326 -8.55 -9.25 24.12
N ALA A 327 -9.45 -8.70 24.91
CA ALA A 327 -9.31 -8.67 26.37
C ALA A 327 -10.21 -9.66 27.12
N ILE A 328 -11.15 -10.32 26.45
CA ILE A 328 -12.21 -11.12 27.12
C ILE A 328 -11.99 -12.63 26.96
N GLU A 329 -11.34 -13.12 25.91
CA GLU A 329 -11.24 -14.58 25.66
C GLU A 329 -10.09 -15.30 26.37
N SER A 330 -9.14 -14.60 26.99
CA SER A 330 -8.03 -15.22 27.73
C SER A 330 -8.33 -15.56 29.20
N ARG A 331 -9.59 -15.44 29.66
CA ARG A 331 -9.99 -15.73 31.05
C ARG A 331 -10.88 -16.96 31.24
N GLN A 332 -11.11 -17.76 30.20
CA GLN A 332 -11.82 -19.05 30.33
C GLN A 332 -11.09 -20.10 29.50
N GLY A 333 -10.08 -20.72 30.08
CA GLY A 333 -9.39 -21.89 29.57
C GLY A 333 -8.46 -22.42 30.64
#